data_c76dc7444387a0c90d9662d1a5ee5dce
#
_entry.id   c76dc7444387a0c90d9662d1a5ee5dce
#
_cell.length_a   1.000
_cell.length_b   1.000
_cell.length_c   1.000
_cell.angle_alpha   90.00
_cell.angle_beta   90.00
_cell.angle_gamma   90.00
#
_symmetry.space_group_name_H-M   'P 1'
#
loop_
_entity.id
_entity.type
_entity.pdbx_description
1 polymer ?
#
loop_
_entity_poly.entity_id
_entity_poly.type
_entity_poly.pdbx_seq_one_letter_code
_entity_poly.pdbx_strand_id
1 'polypeptide(L)'
;MRSTRHITMLLLLALMSCSHDNDRLYDQLEQHLAKRQEVTKAKEEHLASVRRRLDACKDENSRYAFCDSLVEQYLLFNADSAEKYIEKVMVIAQGLGNEEYINRNRIVNAYILATSGHYSDAKQMLEDVRTAALTDKKDVVYYYETWRWTYNTWEAYLKDDAKAARYAERGDAYLDTLCSIVPATTADGLYFKAEQQWRRGNLKAAEELYLKCIAMLNPSNRRYASACCALAMVYETQKRDDDFERYMLLAAISDQSIPLKENLAMQELARFLSRKRLDHTRAQRYLVYAVEDAIYYNNRLRLTEIARKLPNIALGYQEVEEAQDTRHNIIIAIISLLALGLLGIAIYATSQNNKLKTQRTLRIALNEKLKATNRSREKYVSLFIGLCAAYIDKYNKFQKTIERKVKAHQTDDLLQLLHTNRMKDTDTKEFFMNFDRAFLNLYPQFVNEFNGLMMPEHRIELKKDQLLNTELRIMAFLRLGIKDTPRIATLLMYSAQTIYNYRSVLKSHAIDKDNFEDNVAMLCEVN
;
A
#
# COMPACT_ATOMS: atom_id res chain seq x y z
N MET A 1 -0.69 -59.13 10.30
CA MET A 1 -1.89 -58.36 9.94
C MET A 1 -2.51 -57.54 11.09
N ARG A 2 -2.44 -57.93 12.37
CA ARG A 2 -2.95 -57.09 13.49
C ARG A 2 -2.04 -55.89 13.81
N SER A 3 -0.72 -56.04 13.71
CA SER A 3 0.25 -54.95 14.02
C SER A 3 0.17 -53.79 13.04
N THR A 4 -0.04 -54.05 11.74
CA THR A 4 -0.14 -53.00 10.71
C THR A 4 -1.44 -52.15 10.85
N ARG A 5 -2.54 -52.76 11.34
CA ARG A 5 -3.79 -52.03 11.62
C ARG A 5 -3.66 -51.07 12.80
N HIS A 6 -2.88 -51.41 13.83
CA HIS A 6 -2.66 -50.46 14.95
C HIS A 6 -1.74 -49.32 14.60
N ILE A 7 -0.74 -49.54 13.72
CA ILE A 7 0.13 -48.46 13.23
C ILE A 7 -0.60 -47.50 12.30
N THR A 8 -1.48 -48.01 11.41
CA THR A 8 -2.31 -47.16 10.56
C THR A 8 -3.39 -46.42 11.37
N MET A 9 -3.93 -46.99 12.42
CA MET A 9 -4.91 -46.33 13.29
C MET A 9 -4.24 -45.26 14.18
N LEU A 10 -3.00 -45.47 14.66
CA LEU A 10 -2.22 -44.49 15.38
C LEU A 10 -1.77 -43.34 14.48
N LEU A 11 -1.40 -43.61 13.22
CA LEU A 11 -1.11 -42.58 12.21
C LEU A 11 -2.36 -41.76 11.84
N LEU A 12 -3.53 -42.39 11.70
CA LEU A 12 -4.82 -41.72 11.48
C LEU A 12 -5.24 -40.86 12.68
N LEU A 13 -5.04 -41.35 13.92
CA LEU A 13 -5.32 -40.57 15.14
C LEU A 13 -4.32 -39.39 15.29
N ALA A 14 -3.08 -39.55 14.92
CA ALA A 14 -2.09 -38.44 14.89
C ALA A 14 -2.45 -37.39 13.82
N LEU A 15 -2.91 -37.81 12.65
CA LEU A 15 -3.39 -36.91 11.59
C LEU A 15 -4.68 -36.17 11.97
N MET A 16 -5.60 -36.82 12.68
CA MET A 16 -6.81 -36.20 13.23
C MET A 16 -6.49 -35.18 14.35
N SER A 17 -5.46 -35.44 15.15
CA SER A 17 -5.02 -34.53 16.21
C SER A 17 -4.44 -33.21 15.66
N CYS A 18 -3.67 -33.27 14.56
CA CYS A 18 -3.11 -32.06 13.93
C CYS A 18 -4.18 -31.19 13.26
N SER A 19 -5.21 -31.80 12.62
CA SER A 19 -6.29 -31.02 12.01
C SER A 19 -7.13 -30.25 13.06
N HIS A 20 -7.38 -30.87 14.20
CA HIS A 20 -8.11 -30.23 15.33
C HIS A 20 -7.34 -29.05 15.95
N ASP A 21 -6.02 -29.09 15.89
CA ASP A 21 -5.16 -28.05 16.48
C ASP A 21 -5.13 -26.78 15.58
N ASN A 22 -5.12 -26.97 14.26
CA ASN A 22 -5.18 -25.84 13.31
C ASN A 22 -6.57 -25.16 13.31
N ASP A 23 -7.67 -25.92 13.43
CA ASP A 23 -9.01 -25.34 13.54
C ASP A 23 -9.13 -24.40 14.75
N ARG A 24 -8.55 -24.80 15.89
CA ARG A 24 -8.47 -23.94 17.08
C ARG A 24 -7.65 -22.66 16.85
N LEU A 25 -6.57 -22.74 16.09
CA LEU A 25 -5.79 -21.57 15.72
C LEU A 25 -6.55 -20.62 14.79
N TYR A 26 -7.35 -21.17 13.87
CA TYR A 26 -8.27 -20.34 13.07
C TYR A 26 -9.27 -19.58 13.95
N ASP A 27 -9.90 -20.24 14.90
CA ASP A 27 -10.85 -19.59 15.82
C ASP A 27 -10.17 -18.45 16.61
N GLN A 28 -8.93 -18.66 17.06
CA GLN A 28 -8.14 -17.63 17.72
C GLN A 28 -7.84 -16.44 16.79
N LEU A 29 -7.43 -16.73 15.54
CA LEU A 29 -7.18 -15.69 14.55
C LEU A 29 -8.44 -14.85 14.28
N GLU A 30 -9.61 -15.51 14.12
CA GLU A 30 -10.88 -14.82 13.89
C GLU A 30 -11.28 -13.92 15.08
N GLN A 31 -10.99 -14.35 16.31
CA GLN A 31 -11.23 -13.52 17.51
C GLN A 31 -10.35 -12.26 17.51
N HIS A 32 -9.09 -12.35 17.09
CA HIS A 32 -8.22 -11.19 16.93
C HIS A 32 -8.68 -10.27 15.80
N LEU A 33 -9.06 -10.85 14.66
CA LEU A 33 -9.58 -10.09 13.52
C LEU A 33 -10.86 -9.33 13.86
N ALA A 34 -11.74 -9.92 14.67
CA ALA A 34 -12.95 -9.24 15.14
C ALA A 34 -12.66 -7.99 16.00
N LYS A 35 -11.55 -7.99 16.75
CA LYS A 35 -11.14 -6.87 17.62
C LYS A 35 -10.18 -5.89 16.95
N ARG A 36 -9.82 -6.10 15.68
CA ARG A 36 -8.80 -5.35 14.95
C ARG A 36 -9.02 -3.83 14.99
N GLN A 37 -10.27 -3.38 14.82
CA GLN A 37 -10.61 -1.96 14.84
C GLN A 37 -10.43 -1.34 16.22
N GLU A 38 -10.80 -2.05 17.28
CA GLU A 38 -10.61 -1.59 18.66
C GLU A 38 -9.13 -1.45 19.01
N VAL A 39 -8.31 -2.44 18.64
CA VAL A 39 -6.87 -2.44 18.86
C VAL A 39 -6.21 -1.28 18.09
N THR A 40 -6.61 -1.04 16.85
CA THR A 40 -6.11 0.09 16.05
C THR A 40 -6.48 1.42 16.69
N LYS A 41 -7.74 1.59 17.12
CA LYS A 41 -8.22 2.81 17.78
C LYS A 41 -7.48 3.07 19.10
N ALA A 42 -7.31 2.06 19.93
CA ALA A 42 -6.55 2.18 21.20
C ALA A 42 -5.10 2.61 20.94
N LYS A 43 -4.46 2.10 19.87
CA LYS A 43 -3.12 2.54 19.45
C LYS A 43 -3.10 4.00 19.04
N GLU A 44 -4.06 4.45 18.25
CA GLU A 44 -4.18 5.85 17.80
C GLU A 44 -4.40 6.80 18.99
N GLU A 45 -5.23 6.43 19.95
CA GLU A 45 -5.45 7.19 21.17
C GLU A 45 -4.18 7.30 22.03
N HIS A 46 -3.43 6.20 22.16
CA HIS A 46 -2.13 6.20 22.82
C HIS A 46 -1.15 7.13 22.11
N LEU A 47 -1.01 7.02 20.79
CA LEU A 47 -0.15 7.88 19.98
C LEU A 47 -0.54 9.36 20.12
N ALA A 48 -1.84 9.66 20.17
CA ALA A 48 -2.34 11.01 20.40
C ALA A 48 -1.92 11.54 21.79
N SER A 49 -1.85 10.67 22.80
CA SER A 49 -1.39 11.05 24.13
C SER A 49 0.11 11.41 24.15
N VAL A 50 0.94 10.62 23.46
CA VAL A 50 2.38 10.89 23.33
C VAL A 50 2.63 12.19 22.56
N ARG A 51 1.87 12.45 21.50
CA ARG A 51 1.95 13.71 20.74
C ARG A 51 1.66 14.92 21.62
N ARG A 52 0.60 14.87 22.44
CA ARG A 52 0.27 15.97 23.38
C ARG A 52 1.41 16.22 24.39
N ARG A 53 2.08 15.17 24.85
CA ARG A 53 3.24 15.31 25.74
C ARG A 53 4.44 15.93 25.02
N LEU A 54 4.69 15.54 23.76
CA LEU A 54 5.71 16.16 22.93
C LEU A 54 5.45 17.65 22.74
N ASP A 55 4.21 18.04 22.41
CA ASP A 55 3.84 19.44 22.14
C ASP A 55 3.97 20.31 23.39
N ALA A 56 3.76 19.74 24.58
CA ALA A 56 3.92 20.42 25.86
C ALA A 56 5.38 20.48 26.36
N CYS A 57 6.29 19.72 25.75
CA CYS A 57 7.67 19.59 26.20
C CYS A 57 8.55 20.71 25.63
N LYS A 58 9.37 21.33 26.53
CA LYS A 58 10.30 22.43 26.17
C LYS A 58 11.76 21.98 26.13
N ASP A 59 12.09 20.92 26.84
CA ASP A 59 13.44 20.38 26.92
C ASP A 59 13.77 19.55 25.67
N GLU A 60 14.87 19.86 24.99
CA GLU A 60 15.25 19.24 23.72
C GLU A 60 15.56 17.73 23.85
N ASN A 61 16.17 17.29 24.95
CA ASN A 61 16.42 15.87 25.18
C ASN A 61 15.12 15.08 25.38
N SER A 62 14.19 15.63 26.15
CA SER A 62 12.86 15.04 26.32
C SER A 62 12.05 15.09 25.03
N ARG A 63 12.16 16.15 24.23
CA ARG A 63 11.55 16.23 22.90
C ARG A 63 12.11 15.17 21.97
N TYR A 64 13.44 14.97 21.99
CA TYR A 64 14.08 13.87 21.26
C TYR A 64 13.45 12.52 21.67
N ALA A 65 13.41 12.21 22.97
CA ALA A 65 12.88 10.95 23.49
C ALA A 65 11.41 10.71 23.09
N PHE A 66 10.55 11.76 23.13
CA PHE A 66 9.16 11.62 22.68
C PHE A 66 9.05 11.43 21.18
N CYS A 67 9.83 12.15 20.37
CA CYS A 67 9.85 11.96 18.93
C CYS A 67 10.37 10.57 18.56
N ASP A 68 11.45 10.10 19.17
CA ASP A 68 12.03 8.77 18.97
C ASP A 68 11.00 7.67 19.35
N SER A 69 10.33 7.82 20.49
CA SER A 69 9.22 6.93 20.87
C SER A 69 8.07 6.93 19.85
N LEU A 70 7.74 8.07 19.27
CA LEU A 70 6.72 8.13 18.21
C LEU A 70 7.20 7.42 16.94
N VAL A 71 8.45 7.60 16.55
CA VAL A 71 9.05 6.87 15.41
C VAL A 71 8.96 5.37 15.65
N GLU A 72 9.43 4.87 16.79
CA GLU A 72 9.38 3.44 17.13
C GLU A 72 7.95 2.89 17.10
N GLN A 73 6.98 3.65 17.57
CA GLN A 73 5.59 3.22 17.60
C GLN A 73 4.89 3.28 16.25
N TYR A 74 5.29 4.19 15.37
CA TYR A 74 4.77 4.28 14.01
C TYR A 74 5.49 3.33 13.03
N LEU A 75 6.71 2.90 13.36
CA LEU A 75 7.61 2.14 12.49
C LEU A 75 6.95 0.93 11.80
N LEU A 76 6.03 0.28 12.46
CA LEU A 76 5.32 -0.90 11.97
C LEU A 76 3.80 -0.66 11.85
N PHE A 77 3.37 0.56 12.11
CA PHE A 77 1.97 0.91 12.15
C PHE A 77 1.57 1.82 10.99
N ASN A 78 2.38 2.86 10.69
CA ASN A 78 2.12 3.79 9.59
C ASN A 78 3.41 4.46 9.13
N ALA A 79 3.87 4.14 7.93
CA ALA A 79 5.16 4.61 7.42
C ALA A 79 5.23 6.13 7.25
N ASP A 80 4.18 6.77 6.71
CA ASP A 80 4.16 8.22 6.49
C ASP A 80 4.28 9.00 7.81
N SER A 81 3.64 8.48 8.88
CA SER A 81 3.76 9.07 10.20
C SER A 81 5.14 8.84 10.80
N ALA A 82 5.74 7.65 10.60
CA ALA A 82 7.11 7.38 11.03
C ALA A 82 8.10 8.32 10.32
N GLU A 83 7.98 8.52 9.01
CA GLU A 83 8.78 9.44 8.21
C GLU A 83 8.68 10.88 8.73
N LYS A 84 7.47 11.35 9.00
CA LYS A 84 7.22 12.68 9.58
C LYS A 84 7.95 12.90 10.91
N TYR A 85 8.00 11.88 11.77
CA TYR A 85 8.65 12.01 13.08
C TYR A 85 10.14 11.75 13.00
N ILE A 86 10.64 10.93 12.06
CA ILE A 86 12.06 10.76 11.84
C ILE A 86 12.73 12.06 11.34
N GLU A 87 12.05 12.83 10.50
CA GLU A 87 12.51 14.17 10.11
C GLU A 87 12.67 15.09 11.32
N LYS A 88 11.67 15.12 12.21
CA LYS A 88 11.71 15.95 13.42
C LYS A 88 12.82 15.53 14.37
N VAL A 89 12.94 14.23 14.63
CA VAL A 89 13.97 13.71 15.54
C VAL A 89 15.38 13.94 15.00
N MET A 90 15.55 13.90 13.68
CA MET A 90 16.82 14.18 13.03
C MET A 90 17.23 15.65 13.22
N VAL A 91 16.31 16.59 13.08
CA VAL A 91 16.57 18.03 13.32
C VAL A 91 17.00 18.25 14.78
N ILE A 92 16.31 17.61 15.73
CA ILE A 92 16.67 17.72 17.16
C ILE A 92 18.05 17.09 17.42
N ALA A 93 18.32 15.90 16.86
CA ALA A 93 19.60 15.22 17.03
C ALA A 93 20.78 16.05 16.47
N GLN A 94 20.58 16.71 15.33
CA GLN A 94 21.54 17.62 14.74
C GLN A 94 21.75 18.87 15.61
N GLY A 95 20.68 19.46 16.13
CA GLY A 95 20.74 20.60 17.07
C GLY A 95 21.48 20.27 18.36
N LEU A 96 21.34 19.04 18.85
CA LEU A 96 22.07 18.53 20.02
C LEU A 96 23.53 18.18 19.71
N GLY A 97 23.93 18.11 18.43
CA GLY A 97 25.27 17.67 18.01
C GLY A 97 25.59 16.23 18.40
N ASN A 98 24.57 15.38 18.62
CA ASN A 98 24.74 14.01 19.07
C ASN A 98 24.87 13.06 17.88
N GLU A 99 26.10 12.69 17.55
CA GLU A 99 26.41 11.79 16.41
C GLU A 99 25.80 10.39 16.56
N GLU A 100 25.68 9.85 17.77
CA GLU A 100 25.03 8.57 18.01
C GLU A 100 23.54 8.63 17.64
N TYR A 101 22.83 9.65 18.10
CA TYR A 101 21.42 9.88 17.76
C TYR A 101 21.23 10.08 16.26
N ILE A 102 22.08 10.86 15.61
CA ILE A 102 22.04 11.09 14.15
C ILE A 102 22.19 9.76 13.41
N ASN A 103 23.17 8.93 13.76
CA ASN A 103 23.40 7.66 13.09
C ASN A 103 22.30 6.63 13.36
N ARG A 104 21.81 6.54 14.60
CA ARG A 104 20.63 5.69 14.94
C ARG A 104 19.42 6.08 14.10
N ASN A 105 19.12 7.36 13.99
CA ASN A 105 17.99 7.85 13.20
C ASN A 105 18.16 7.62 11.69
N ARG A 106 19.39 7.66 11.17
CA ARG A 106 19.69 7.24 9.79
C ARG A 106 19.35 5.78 9.55
N ILE A 107 19.68 4.89 10.49
CA ILE A 107 19.36 3.47 10.39
C ILE A 107 17.84 3.25 10.38
N VAL A 108 17.11 3.90 11.29
CA VAL A 108 15.65 3.80 11.35
C VAL A 108 15.00 4.35 10.09
N ASN A 109 15.48 5.50 9.59
CA ASN A 109 14.98 6.08 8.34
C ASN A 109 15.22 5.16 7.14
N ALA A 110 16.40 4.56 7.06
CA ALA A 110 16.71 3.58 6.03
C ALA A 110 15.77 2.37 6.07
N TYR A 111 15.40 1.89 7.26
CA TYR A 111 14.42 0.82 7.40
C TYR A 111 13.04 1.24 6.86
N ILE A 112 12.57 2.45 7.18
CA ILE A 112 11.30 3.01 6.68
C ILE A 112 11.34 3.09 5.15
N LEU A 113 12.41 3.68 4.59
CA LEU A 113 12.61 3.83 3.15
C LEU A 113 12.62 2.48 2.43
N ALA A 114 13.35 1.48 2.96
CA ALA A 114 13.40 0.14 2.39
C ALA A 114 12.01 -0.53 2.39
N THR A 115 11.27 -0.42 3.49
CA THR A 115 9.92 -1.00 3.61
C THR A 115 8.91 -0.30 2.70
N SER A 116 9.08 1.00 2.48
CA SER A 116 8.28 1.80 1.54
C SER A 116 8.71 1.64 0.07
N GLY A 117 9.78 0.87 -0.23
CA GLY A 117 10.25 0.58 -1.57
C GLY A 117 11.25 1.60 -2.16
N HIS A 118 11.79 2.49 -1.32
CA HIS A 118 12.82 3.48 -1.68
C HIS A 118 14.24 2.91 -1.42
N TYR A 119 14.57 1.81 -2.08
CA TYR A 119 15.78 1.03 -1.78
C TYR A 119 17.09 1.77 -1.99
N SER A 120 17.17 2.59 -3.05
CA SER A 120 18.36 3.39 -3.35
C SER A 120 18.63 4.44 -2.27
N ASP A 121 17.57 5.08 -1.79
CA ASP A 121 17.64 6.10 -0.75
C ASP A 121 17.98 5.46 0.61
N ALA A 122 17.37 4.29 0.90
CA ALA A 122 17.71 3.48 2.07
C ALA A 122 19.20 3.08 2.10
N LYS A 123 19.71 2.61 0.95
CA LYS A 123 21.12 2.27 0.78
C LYS A 123 22.03 3.46 1.04
N GLN A 124 21.74 4.62 0.42
CA GLN A 124 22.50 5.84 0.61
C GLN A 124 22.51 6.27 2.08
N MET A 125 21.35 6.22 2.73
CA MET A 125 21.20 6.57 4.14
C MET A 125 22.07 5.68 5.05
N LEU A 126 22.17 4.38 4.73
CA LEU A 126 23.01 3.43 5.47
C LEU A 126 24.50 3.63 5.18
N GLU A 127 24.88 4.01 3.97
CA GLU A 127 26.28 4.36 3.61
C GLU A 127 26.76 5.59 4.39
N ASP A 128 25.85 6.53 4.71
CA ASP A 128 26.17 7.74 5.49
C ASP A 128 26.28 7.48 7.01
N VAL A 129 25.99 6.26 7.48
CA VAL A 129 26.12 5.90 8.90
C VAL A 129 27.58 5.75 9.29
N ARG A 130 28.02 6.47 10.30
CA ARG A 130 29.33 6.33 10.91
C ARG A 130 29.29 5.24 11.99
N THR A 131 29.64 4.03 11.64
CA THR A 131 29.58 2.88 12.54
C THR A 131 30.43 3.05 13.80
N ALA A 132 31.53 3.81 13.74
CA ALA A 132 32.37 4.14 14.89
C ALA A 132 31.64 4.99 15.96
N ALA A 133 30.56 5.65 15.62
CA ALA A 133 29.76 6.44 16.55
C ALA A 133 28.60 5.64 17.16
N LEU A 134 28.40 4.39 16.76
CA LEU A 134 27.41 3.50 17.37
C LEU A 134 28.01 2.82 18.61
N THR A 135 27.69 3.32 19.79
CA THR A 135 28.23 2.82 21.06
C THR A 135 27.40 1.67 21.63
N ASP A 136 26.09 1.63 21.39
CA ASP A 136 25.22 0.52 21.79
C ASP A 136 25.33 -0.63 20.78
N LYS A 137 25.62 -1.83 21.32
CA LYS A 137 25.64 -3.07 20.52
C LYS A 137 24.32 -3.34 19.80
N LYS A 138 23.20 -2.91 20.38
CA LYS A 138 21.88 -3.06 19.75
C LYS A 138 21.78 -2.22 18.46
N ASP A 139 22.31 -1.01 18.44
CA ASP A 139 22.30 -0.16 17.27
C ASP A 139 23.23 -0.71 16.17
N VAL A 140 24.36 -1.32 16.56
CA VAL A 140 25.23 -2.03 15.60
C VAL A 140 24.51 -3.23 14.99
N VAL A 141 23.80 -4.04 15.78
CA VAL A 141 22.99 -5.16 15.27
C VAL A 141 21.89 -4.64 14.35
N TYR A 142 21.17 -3.59 14.77
CA TYR A 142 20.09 -3.01 14.00
C TYR A 142 20.58 -2.40 12.67
N TYR A 143 21.79 -1.84 12.65
CA TYR A 143 22.43 -1.36 11.41
C TYR A 143 22.62 -2.50 10.40
N TYR A 144 23.22 -3.61 10.80
CA TYR A 144 23.42 -4.75 9.92
C TYR A 144 22.11 -5.45 9.56
N GLU A 145 21.15 -5.50 10.48
CA GLU A 145 19.80 -6.03 10.20
C GLU A 145 19.06 -5.17 9.19
N THR A 146 19.20 -3.85 9.25
CA THR A 146 18.60 -2.92 8.29
C THR A 146 19.23 -3.03 6.89
N TRP A 147 20.55 -3.19 6.81
CA TRP A 147 21.22 -3.51 5.55
C TRP A 147 20.68 -4.80 4.93
N ARG A 148 20.62 -5.85 5.73
CA ARG A 148 20.08 -7.13 5.30
C ARG A 148 18.61 -6.98 4.86
N TRP A 149 17.79 -6.31 5.66
CA TRP A 149 16.39 -6.01 5.31
C TRP A 149 16.27 -5.29 3.98
N THR A 150 17.07 -4.26 3.76
CA THR A 150 17.08 -3.48 2.52
C THR A 150 17.38 -4.35 1.31
N TYR A 151 18.39 -5.21 1.38
CA TYR A 151 18.74 -6.07 0.26
C TYR A 151 17.74 -7.20 0.03
N ASN A 152 17.20 -7.80 1.09
CA ASN A 152 16.19 -8.85 0.98
C ASN A 152 14.87 -8.32 0.39
N THR A 153 14.43 -7.14 0.81
CA THR A 153 13.23 -6.53 0.24
C THR A 153 13.43 -6.08 -1.20
N TRP A 154 14.64 -5.62 -1.53
CA TRP A 154 14.99 -5.28 -2.91
C TRP A 154 15.08 -6.53 -3.82
N GLU A 155 15.68 -7.62 -3.35
CA GLU A 155 15.64 -8.93 -3.99
C GLU A 155 14.21 -9.38 -4.26
N ALA A 156 13.36 -9.36 -3.22
CA ALA A 156 11.96 -9.78 -3.31
C ALA A 156 11.15 -8.92 -4.30
N TYR A 157 11.43 -7.63 -4.38
CA TYR A 157 10.80 -6.73 -5.33
C TYR A 157 11.16 -7.07 -6.77
N LEU A 158 12.45 -7.33 -7.04
CA LEU A 158 12.96 -7.63 -8.39
C LEU A 158 12.65 -9.06 -8.84
N LYS A 159 12.57 -10.01 -7.96
CA LYS A 159 12.25 -11.44 -8.07
C LYS A 159 12.89 -12.18 -9.26
N ASP A 160 12.57 -11.81 -10.49
CA ASP A 160 12.99 -12.50 -11.73
C ASP A 160 14.05 -11.69 -12.53
N ASP A 161 14.57 -10.59 -11.98
CA ASP A 161 15.64 -9.80 -12.58
C ASP A 161 17.01 -10.45 -12.24
N ALA A 162 17.93 -10.47 -13.21
CA ALA A 162 19.31 -10.93 -13.01
C ALA A 162 20.05 -10.20 -11.85
N LYS A 163 19.58 -9.00 -11.49
CA LYS A 163 20.11 -8.23 -10.35
C LYS A 163 19.67 -8.81 -8.99
N ALA A 164 18.56 -9.55 -8.93
CA ALA A 164 18.04 -10.11 -7.68
C ALA A 164 19.10 -10.98 -6.99
N ALA A 165 19.78 -11.87 -7.76
CA ALA A 165 20.85 -12.72 -7.23
C ALA A 165 22.00 -11.93 -6.56
N ARG A 166 22.38 -10.77 -7.14
CA ARG A 166 23.42 -9.90 -6.57
C ARG A 166 22.98 -9.25 -5.25
N TYR A 167 21.70 -8.92 -5.12
CA TYR A 167 21.18 -8.36 -3.87
C TYR A 167 21.00 -9.47 -2.81
N ALA A 168 20.60 -10.67 -3.21
CA ALA A 168 20.60 -11.85 -2.36
C ALA A 168 21.98 -12.09 -1.73
N GLU A 169 23.03 -12.14 -2.54
CA GLU A 169 24.42 -12.32 -2.08
C GLU A 169 24.85 -11.24 -1.06
N ARG A 170 24.49 -9.99 -1.32
CA ARG A 170 24.78 -8.90 -0.38
C ARG A 170 24.00 -9.03 0.93
N GLY A 171 22.72 -9.40 0.86
CA GLY A 171 21.90 -9.70 2.03
C GLY A 171 22.48 -10.82 2.87
N ASP A 172 22.97 -11.89 2.22
CA ASP A 172 23.60 -13.03 2.88
C ASP A 172 24.93 -12.64 3.57
N ALA A 173 25.74 -11.75 2.99
CA ALA A 173 26.94 -11.24 3.62
C ALA A 173 26.66 -10.48 4.93
N TYR A 174 25.58 -9.68 4.97
CA TYR A 174 25.14 -9.04 6.22
C TYR A 174 24.56 -10.04 7.22
N LEU A 175 23.89 -11.08 6.75
CA LEU A 175 23.42 -12.17 7.60
C LEU A 175 24.61 -12.91 8.25
N ASP A 176 25.69 -13.20 7.51
CA ASP A 176 26.90 -13.79 8.05
C ASP A 176 27.54 -12.89 9.12
N THR A 177 27.54 -11.57 8.89
CA THR A 177 27.99 -10.59 9.89
C THR A 177 27.13 -10.66 11.15
N LEU A 178 25.79 -10.64 11.03
CA LEU A 178 24.87 -10.77 12.16
C LEU A 178 25.11 -12.07 12.96
N CYS A 179 25.31 -13.19 12.25
CA CYS A 179 25.61 -14.46 12.90
C CYS A 179 26.94 -14.44 13.68
N SER A 180 27.89 -13.56 13.32
CA SER A 180 29.17 -13.42 14.01
C SER A 180 29.10 -12.54 15.26
N ILE A 181 28.26 -11.49 15.23
CA ILE A 181 28.18 -10.50 16.31
C ILE A 181 27.09 -10.79 17.34
N VAL A 182 26.02 -11.52 16.96
CA VAL A 182 24.91 -11.85 17.86
C VAL A 182 25.09 -13.27 18.42
N PRO A 183 25.15 -13.41 19.77
CA PRO A 183 25.36 -14.71 20.39
C PRO A 183 24.22 -15.70 20.07
N ALA A 184 24.58 -16.92 19.66
CA ALA A 184 23.62 -18.00 19.37
C ALA A 184 22.82 -18.48 20.60
N THR A 185 23.12 -17.97 21.77
CA THR A 185 22.37 -18.22 23.01
C THR A 185 21.16 -17.30 23.15
N THR A 186 21.03 -16.28 22.32
CA THR A 186 19.89 -15.36 22.30
C THR A 186 18.88 -15.77 21.23
N ALA A 187 17.62 -15.35 21.40
CA ALA A 187 16.57 -15.60 20.39
C ALA A 187 16.92 -15.00 19.01
N ASP A 188 17.45 -13.78 18.97
CA ASP A 188 17.90 -13.14 17.72
C ASP A 188 19.06 -13.89 17.07
N GLY A 189 20.05 -14.35 17.86
CA GLY A 189 21.17 -15.14 17.34
C GLY A 189 20.74 -16.50 16.79
N LEU A 190 19.78 -17.15 17.46
CA LEU A 190 19.15 -18.38 16.94
C LEU A 190 18.39 -18.09 15.63
N TYR A 191 17.65 -17.01 15.58
CA TYR A 191 16.91 -16.58 14.38
C TYR A 191 17.85 -16.37 13.19
N PHE A 192 18.90 -15.57 13.34
CA PHE A 192 19.86 -15.31 12.26
C PHE A 192 20.59 -16.56 11.81
N LYS A 193 20.98 -17.42 12.74
CA LYS A 193 21.60 -18.72 12.39
C LYS A 193 20.61 -19.65 11.68
N ALA A 194 19.37 -19.70 12.10
CA ALA A 194 18.34 -20.48 11.43
C ALA A 194 18.18 -20.04 9.98
N GLU A 195 18.11 -18.74 9.76
CA GLU A 195 17.99 -18.16 8.45
C GLU A 195 19.21 -18.40 7.57
N GLN A 196 20.41 -18.32 8.14
CA GLN A 196 21.66 -18.68 7.46
C GLN A 196 21.64 -20.15 7.02
N GLN A 197 21.20 -21.07 7.88
CA GLN A 197 21.07 -22.47 7.51
C GLN A 197 20.02 -22.69 6.41
N TRP A 198 18.89 -21.99 6.48
CA TRP A 198 17.88 -22.04 5.45
C TRP A 198 18.39 -21.55 4.09
N ARG A 199 19.05 -20.40 4.04
CA ARG A 199 19.69 -19.85 2.82
C ARG A 199 20.74 -20.80 2.23
N ARG A 200 21.44 -21.57 3.06
CA ARG A 200 22.40 -22.60 2.65
C ARG A 200 21.74 -23.94 2.27
N GLY A 201 20.43 -24.07 2.35
CA GLY A 201 19.69 -25.30 2.04
C GLY A 201 19.68 -26.36 3.15
N ASN A 202 20.19 -26.04 4.34
CA ASN A 202 20.23 -26.95 5.49
C ASN A 202 18.92 -26.91 6.27
N LEU A 203 17.82 -27.41 5.66
CA LEU A 203 16.46 -27.24 6.16
C LEU A 203 16.25 -27.81 7.56
N LYS A 204 16.84 -28.97 7.91
CA LYS A 204 16.73 -29.57 9.26
C LYS A 204 17.37 -28.69 10.33
N ALA A 205 18.57 -28.20 10.08
CA ALA A 205 19.26 -27.32 11.02
C ALA A 205 18.51 -25.98 11.20
N ALA A 206 17.94 -25.43 10.11
CA ALA A 206 17.10 -24.25 10.16
C ALA A 206 15.84 -24.49 11.02
N GLU A 207 15.13 -25.59 10.81
CA GLU A 207 13.95 -25.99 11.59
C GLU A 207 14.27 -26.05 13.09
N GLU A 208 15.31 -26.79 13.49
CA GLU A 208 15.70 -26.93 14.90
C GLU A 208 16.02 -25.57 15.56
N LEU A 209 16.71 -24.70 14.85
CA LEU A 209 17.09 -23.38 15.36
C LEU A 209 15.88 -22.44 15.47
N TYR A 210 14.97 -22.44 14.47
CA TYR A 210 13.74 -21.66 14.56
C TYR A 210 12.84 -22.15 15.71
N LEU A 211 12.68 -23.44 15.91
CA LEU A 211 11.91 -23.98 17.04
C LEU A 211 12.49 -23.55 18.38
N LYS A 212 13.83 -23.58 18.54
CA LYS A 212 14.50 -23.08 19.75
C LYS A 212 14.27 -21.59 19.93
N CYS A 213 14.36 -20.81 18.86
CA CYS A 213 14.08 -19.36 18.87
C CYS A 213 12.64 -19.08 19.35
N ILE A 214 11.66 -19.72 18.73
CA ILE A 214 10.24 -19.57 19.04
C ILE A 214 9.94 -19.91 20.51
N ALA A 215 10.54 -21.00 21.03
CA ALA A 215 10.37 -21.42 22.42
C ALA A 215 10.90 -20.41 23.46
N MET A 216 11.81 -19.52 23.06
CA MET A 216 12.36 -18.47 23.94
C MET A 216 11.53 -17.17 23.93
N LEU A 217 10.58 -17.04 23.03
CA LEU A 217 9.87 -15.78 22.76
C LEU A 217 8.42 -15.83 23.23
N ASN A 218 7.93 -14.68 23.68
CA ASN A 218 6.50 -14.50 23.93
C ASN A 218 5.78 -14.23 22.58
N PRO A 219 4.56 -14.77 22.35
CA PRO A 219 3.79 -14.50 21.14
C PRO A 219 3.51 -13.03 20.83
N SER A 220 3.57 -12.13 21.83
CA SER A 220 3.47 -10.69 21.61
C SER A 220 4.77 -10.03 21.12
N ASN A 221 5.85 -10.79 21.01
CA ASN A 221 7.11 -10.30 20.47
C ASN A 221 7.12 -10.41 18.95
N ARG A 222 7.44 -9.33 18.25
CA ARG A 222 7.54 -9.32 16.77
C ARG A 222 8.44 -10.42 16.21
N ARG A 223 9.58 -10.72 16.88
CA ARG A 223 10.51 -11.78 16.45
C ARG A 223 9.85 -13.16 16.47
N TYR A 224 8.88 -13.37 17.34
CA TYR A 224 8.09 -14.61 17.36
C TYR A 224 7.32 -14.80 16.03
N ALA A 225 6.58 -13.78 15.61
CA ALA A 225 5.85 -13.83 14.33
C ALA A 225 6.80 -14.04 13.14
N SER A 226 7.93 -13.31 13.11
CA SER A 226 8.95 -13.45 12.06
C SER A 226 9.55 -14.87 12.03
N ALA A 227 9.84 -15.46 13.20
CA ALA A 227 10.40 -16.80 13.30
C ALA A 227 9.38 -17.88 12.89
N CYS A 228 8.11 -17.73 13.29
CA CYS A 228 7.03 -18.61 12.86
C CYS A 228 6.82 -18.54 11.34
N CYS A 229 6.82 -17.34 10.77
CA CYS A 229 6.67 -17.15 9.33
C CYS A 229 7.84 -17.79 8.56
N ALA A 230 9.08 -17.56 9.00
CA ALA A 230 10.26 -18.15 8.38
C ALA A 230 10.27 -19.68 8.50
N LEU A 231 9.91 -20.24 9.65
CA LEU A 231 9.77 -21.69 9.84
C LEU A 231 8.68 -22.28 8.94
N ALA A 232 7.55 -21.58 8.78
CA ALA A 232 6.51 -22.01 7.85
C ALA A 232 7.07 -22.12 6.41
N MET A 233 7.90 -21.15 5.97
CA MET A 233 8.53 -21.21 4.65
C MET A 233 9.52 -22.38 4.51
N VAL A 234 10.22 -22.77 5.59
CA VAL A 234 11.02 -24.00 5.63
C VAL A 234 10.13 -25.24 5.42
N TYR A 235 8.98 -25.31 6.08
CA TYR A 235 8.01 -26.41 5.92
C TYR A 235 7.38 -26.44 4.52
N GLU A 236 7.13 -25.29 3.91
CA GLU A 236 6.68 -25.24 2.52
C GLU A 236 7.70 -25.87 1.57
N THR A 237 8.98 -25.57 1.77
CA THR A 237 10.08 -26.16 1.00
C THR A 237 10.15 -27.68 1.21
N GLN A 238 9.86 -28.16 2.40
CA GLN A 238 9.78 -29.58 2.76
C GLN A 238 8.46 -30.23 2.32
N LYS A 239 7.49 -29.49 1.78
CA LYS A 239 6.12 -29.94 1.42
C LYS A 239 5.33 -30.46 2.62
N ARG A 240 5.53 -29.89 3.79
CA ARG A 240 4.83 -30.20 5.04
C ARG A 240 3.71 -29.17 5.23
N ASP A 241 2.64 -29.37 4.50
CA ASP A 241 1.54 -28.39 4.38
C ASP A 241 0.84 -28.09 5.73
N ASP A 242 0.66 -29.08 6.61
CA ASP A 242 0.01 -28.88 7.93
C ASP A 242 0.88 -28.08 8.89
N ASP A 243 2.20 -28.30 8.87
CA ASP A 243 3.15 -27.55 9.68
C ASP A 243 3.30 -26.10 9.12
N PHE A 244 3.33 -25.94 7.79
CA PHE A 244 3.27 -24.61 7.18
C PHE A 244 2.06 -23.82 7.70
N GLU A 245 0.86 -24.42 7.60
CA GLU A 245 -0.38 -23.80 8.01
C GLU A 245 -0.37 -23.43 9.50
N ARG A 246 0.06 -24.36 10.36
CA ARG A 246 0.17 -24.13 11.79
C ARG A 246 1.05 -22.94 12.14
N TYR A 247 2.28 -22.89 11.61
CA TYR A 247 3.21 -21.83 11.96
C TYR A 247 2.86 -20.50 11.28
N MET A 248 2.24 -20.53 10.12
CA MET A 248 1.71 -19.33 9.50
C MET A 248 0.51 -18.76 10.27
N LEU A 249 -0.35 -19.61 10.83
CA LEU A 249 -1.44 -19.20 11.75
C LEU A 249 -0.87 -18.58 13.03
N LEU A 250 0.15 -19.20 13.64
CA LEU A 250 0.80 -18.64 14.83
C LEU A 250 1.41 -17.26 14.55
N ALA A 251 2.04 -17.10 13.40
CA ALA A 251 2.56 -15.80 12.95
C ALA A 251 1.42 -14.78 12.78
N ALA A 252 0.34 -15.14 12.08
CA ALA A 252 -0.81 -14.27 11.85
C ALA A 252 -1.51 -13.87 13.17
N ILE A 253 -1.69 -14.80 14.11
CA ILE A 253 -2.25 -14.52 15.43
C ILE A 253 -1.37 -13.54 16.20
N SER A 254 -0.06 -13.76 16.18
CA SER A 254 0.91 -12.86 16.82
C SER A 254 0.84 -11.46 16.23
N ASP A 255 0.87 -11.32 14.91
CA ASP A 255 0.77 -10.03 14.21
C ASP A 255 -0.56 -9.31 14.50
N GLN A 256 -1.68 -10.04 14.57
CA GLN A 256 -3.00 -9.46 14.86
C GLN A 256 -3.26 -9.21 16.35
N SER A 257 -2.46 -9.78 17.24
CA SER A 257 -2.54 -9.54 18.70
C SER A 257 -2.03 -8.16 19.10
N ILE A 258 -1.22 -7.54 18.27
CA ILE A 258 -0.66 -6.19 18.41
C ILE A 258 -1.03 -5.36 17.16
N PRO A 259 -1.12 -4.02 17.28
CA PRO A 259 -1.54 -3.18 16.15
C PRO A 259 -0.44 -3.03 15.09
N LEU A 260 0.01 -4.15 14.51
CA LEU A 260 0.93 -4.18 13.38
C LEU A 260 0.17 -4.05 12.06
N LYS A 261 0.71 -3.25 11.14
CA LYS A 261 0.21 -3.08 9.78
C LYS A 261 1.23 -3.53 8.72
N GLU A 262 2.50 -3.68 9.11
CA GLU A 262 3.55 -4.32 8.30
C GLU A 262 3.62 -5.80 8.68
N ASN A 263 2.93 -6.67 7.93
CA ASN A 263 2.90 -8.11 8.14
C ASN A 263 2.90 -8.88 6.82
N LEU A 264 3.33 -10.14 6.87
CA LEU A 264 3.40 -11.05 5.74
C LEU A 264 2.44 -12.24 5.89
N ALA A 265 2.15 -12.63 7.13
CA ALA A 265 1.50 -13.90 7.44
C ALA A 265 0.11 -14.03 6.81
N MET A 266 -0.70 -12.96 6.84
CA MET A 266 -2.06 -12.99 6.29
C MET A 266 -2.10 -13.24 4.78
N GLN A 267 -1.20 -12.60 4.00
CA GLN A 267 -1.16 -12.80 2.55
C GLN A 267 -0.64 -14.20 2.16
N GLU A 268 0.31 -14.77 2.93
CA GLU A 268 0.82 -16.11 2.68
C GLU A 268 -0.20 -17.18 3.08
N LEU A 269 -0.92 -16.96 4.19
CA LEU A 269 -2.02 -17.82 4.60
C LEU A 269 -3.15 -17.81 3.56
N ALA A 270 -3.51 -16.63 3.03
CA ALA A 270 -4.51 -16.51 1.96
C ALA A 270 -4.07 -17.30 0.69
N ARG A 271 -2.81 -17.16 0.29
CA ARG A 271 -2.23 -17.91 -0.83
C ARG A 271 -2.31 -19.43 -0.60
N PHE A 272 -1.95 -19.87 0.59
CA PHE A 272 -1.95 -21.29 0.96
C PHE A 272 -3.36 -21.86 0.96
N LEU A 273 -4.32 -21.19 1.60
CA LEU A 273 -5.72 -21.60 1.66
C LEU A 273 -6.32 -21.77 0.28
N SER A 274 -6.09 -20.82 -0.62
CA SER A 274 -6.61 -20.91 -1.98
C SER A 274 -6.01 -22.08 -2.76
N ARG A 275 -4.69 -22.32 -2.64
CA ARG A 275 -3.97 -23.31 -3.48
C ARG A 275 -3.99 -24.72 -2.91
N LYS A 276 -3.96 -24.87 -1.59
CA LYS A 276 -3.76 -26.14 -0.92
C LYS A 276 -4.99 -26.65 -0.18
N ARG A 277 -5.77 -25.76 0.42
CA ARG A 277 -6.98 -26.13 1.16
C ARG A 277 -8.26 -25.90 0.36
N LEU A 278 -8.20 -25.16 -0.75
CA LEU A 278 -9.36 -24.78 -1.56
C LEU A 278 -10.43 -24.04 -0.76
N ASP A 279 -10.03 -23.42 0.37
CA ASP A 279 -10.89 -22.55 1.18
C ASP A 279 -10.82 -21.13 0.61
N HIS A 280 -11.51 -20.94 -0.50
CA HIS A 280 -11.47 -19.68 -1.24
C HIS A 280 -12.15 -18.54 -0.49
N THR A 281 -13.16 -18.84 0.32
CA THR A 281 -13.86 -17.83 1.14
C THR A 281 -12.93 -17.21 2.19
N ARG A 282 -12.22 -18.06 2.93
CA ARG A 282 -11.26 -17.61 3.94
C ARG A 282 -10.05 -16.95 3.30
N ALA A 283 -9.56 -17.50 2.19
CA ALA A 283 -8.46 -16.94 1.42
C ALA A 283 -8.76 -15.50 0.95
N GLN A 284 -9.95 -15.28 0.38
CA GLN A 284 -10.40 -13.97 -0.05
C GLN A 284 -10.47 -12.98 1.12
N ARG A 285 -11.09 -13.39 2.23
CA ARG A 285 -11.23 -12.52 3.42
C ARG A 285 -9.87 -12.11 3.99
N TYR A 286 -8.92 -13.04 4.12
CA TYR A 286 -7.58 -12.76 4.63
C TYR A 286 -6.77 -11.90 3.68
N LEU A 287 -6.97 -12.06 2.38
CA LEU A 287 -6.36 -11.20 1.38
C LEU A 287 -6.87 -9.75 1.50
N VAL A 288 -8.17 -9.56 1.73
CA VAL A 288 -8.75 -8.22 1.95
C VAL A 288 -8.10 -7.56 3.17
N TYR A 289 -7.96 -8.26 4.28
CA TYR A 289 -7.27 -7.72 5.46
C TYR A 289 -5.79 -7.38 5.19
N ALA A 290 -5.09 -8.22 4.43
CA ALA A 290 -3.71 -7.94 4.05
C ALA A 290 -3.60 -6.69 3.16
N VAL A 291 -4.54 -6.49 2.23
CA VAL A 291 -4.61 -5.27 1.39
C VAL A 291 -4.88 -4.03 2.24
N GLU A 292 -5.86 -4.10 3.15
CA GLU A 292 -6.18 -3.00 4.04
C GLU A 292 -4.98 -2.58 4.91
N ASP A 293 -4.26 -3.56 5.49
CA ASP A 293 -3.06 -3.28 6.29
C ASP A 293 -1.94 -2.68 5.44
N ALA A 294 -1.70 -3.20 4.25
CA ALA A 294 -0.66 -2.69 3.35
C ALA A 294 -0.96 -1.25 2.87
N ILE A 295 -2.22 -0.91 2.62
CA ILE A 295 -2.66 0.46 2.27
C ILE A 295 -2.48 1.39 3.47
N TYR A 296 -2.92 0.98 4.66
CA TYR A 296 -2.83 1.80 5.87
C TYR A 296 -1.38 2.11 6.24
N TYR A 297 -0.49 1.13 6.08
CA TYR A 297 0.94 1.28 6.31
C TYR A 297 1.66 2.08 5.22
N ASN A 298 1.14 2.12 3.98
CA ASN A 298 1.81 2.58 2.76
C ASN A 298 2.96 1.64 2.31
N ASN A 299 2.74 0.31 2.36
CA ASN A 299 3.74 -0.70 1.99
C ASN A 299 3.66 -1.07 0.50
N ARG A 300 4.47 -0.43 -0.33
CA ARG A 300 4.50 -0.67 -1.80
C ARG A 300 4.95 -2.08 -2.17
N LEU A 301 5.90 -2.66 -1.41
CA LEU A 301 6.34 -4.04 -1.65
C LEU A 301 5.18 -5.01 -1.45
N ARG A 302 4.47 -4.93 -0.31
CA ARG A 302 3.33 -5.81 -0.01
C ARG A 302 2.21 -5.66 -1.02
N LEU A 303 1.88 -4.45 -1.42
CA LEU A 303 0.88 -4.21 -2.47
C LEU A 303 1.27 -4.85 -3.80
N THR A 304 2.55 -4.77 -4.18
CA THR A 304 3.08 -5.42 -5.38
C THR A 304 3.03 -6.96 -5.28
N GLU A 305 3.42 -7.52 -4.14
CA GLU A 305 3.35 -8.97 -3.89
C GLU A 305 1.91 -9.49 -3.91
N ILE A 306 0.99 -8.76 -3.28
CA ILE A 306 -0.43 -9.08 -3.29
C ILE A 306 -0.99 -9.02 -4.72
N ALA A 307 -0.67 -7.98 -5.48
CA ALA A 307 -1.11 -7.84 -6.87
C ALA A 307 -0.63 -8.99 -7.77
N ARG A 308 0.58 -9.52 -7.53
CA ARG A 308 1.10 -10.70 -8.24
C ARG A 308 0.36 -12.01 -7.87
N LYS A 309 -0.15 -12.12 -6.64
CA LYS A 309 -0.84 -13.32 -6.12
C LYS A 309 -2.34 -13.31 -6.44
N LEU A 310 -2.91 -12.14 -6.57
CA LEU A 310 -4.35 -11.91 -6.74
C LEU A 310 -4.96 -12.68 -7.92
N PRO A 311 -4.33 -12.76 -9.14
CA PRO A 311 -4.90 -13.49 -10.26
C PRO A 311 -5.11 -14.98 -9.95
N ASN A 312 -4.17 -15.63 -9.28
CA ASN A 312 -4.27 -17.06 -8.93
C ASN A 312 -5.36 -17.33 -7.90
N ILE A 313 -5.56 -16.41 -6.96
CA ILE A 313 -6.60 -16.52 -5.93
C ILE A 313 -7.98 -16.26 -6.55
N ALA A 314 -8.07 -15.30 -7.47
CA ALA A 314 -9.29 -14.98 -8.20
C ALA A 314 -9.74 -16.16 -9.10
N LEU A 315 -8.80 -16.79 -9.83
CA LEU A 315 -9.09 -17.95 -10.68
C LEU A 315 -9.61 -19.16 -9.86
N GLY A 316 -8.96 -19.46 -8.72
CA GLY A 316 -9.43 -20.54 -7.83
C GLY A 316 -10.83 -20.29 -7.29
N TYR A 317 -11.20 -19.02 -7.08
CA TYR A 317 -12.55 -18.67 -6.66
C TYR A 317 -13.58 -18.88 -7.79
N GLN A 318 -13.25 -18.57 -9.04
CA GLN A 318 -14.09 -18.82 -10.21
C GLN A 318 -14.42 -20.31 -10.40
N GLU A 319 -13.44 -21.21 -10.24
CA GLU A 319 -13.64 -22.64 -10.41
C GLU A 319 -14.68 -23.22 -9.41
N VAL A 320 -14.76 -22.66 -8.20
CA VAL A 320 -15.74 -23.06 -7.18
C VAL A 320 -17.13 -22.48 -7.48
N GLU A 321 -17.20 -21.32 -8.09
CA GLU A 321 -18.47 -20.66 -8.38
C GLU A 321 -19.16 -21.12 -9.66
N GLU A 322 -18.40 -21.59 -10.65
CA GLU A 322 -19.01 -22.30 -11.79
C GLU A 322 -19.79 -23.54 -11.34
N ALA A 323 -19.45 -24.06 -10.15
CA ALA A 323 -20.19 -25.15 -9.50
C ALA A 323 -21.36 -24.67 -8.62
N GLN A 324 -21.44 -23.40 -8.26
CA GLN A 324 -22.47 -22.84 -7.37
C GLN A 324 -22.97 -21.47 -7.86
N ASP A 325 -23.93 -21.47 -8.73
CA ASP A 325 -24.90 -20.40 -9.05
C ASP A 325 -24.44 -18.91 -9.26
N THR A 326 -24.94 -18.35 -10.30
CA THR A 326 -24.79 -17.03 -10.98
C THR A 326 -24.64 -15.76 -10.13
N ARG A 327 -24.76 -15.81 -8.82
CA ARG A 327 -24.69 -14.62 -7.94
C ARG A 327 -23.28 -14.08 -7.70
N HIS A 328 -22.25 -14.87 -7.88
CA HIS A 328 -20.88 -14.53 -7.51
C HIS A 328 -20.05 -13.92 -8.64
N ASN A 329 -20.49 -14.06 -9.90
CA ASN A 329 -19.78 -13.51 -11.06
C ASN A 329 -19.55 -11.98 -10.99
N ILE A 330 -20.44 -11.25 -10.30
CA ILE A 330 -20.32 -9.79 -10.13
C ILE A 330 -19.14 -9.42 -9.22
N ILE A 331 -18.91 -10.18 -8.17
CA ILE A 331 -17.84 -9.91 -7.19
C ILE A 331 -16.46 -10.15 -7.82
N ILE A 332 -16.33 -11.22 -8.64
CA ILE A 332 -15.07 -11.53 -9.35
C ILE A 332 -14.73 -10.46 -10.38
N ALA A 333 -15.73 -9.95 -11.11
CA ALA A 333 -15.53 -8.87 -12.05
C ALA A 333 -14.98 -7.60 -11.36
N ILE A 334 -15.45 -7.32 -10.15
CA ILE A 334 -14.99 -6.17 -9.35
C ILE A 334 -13.54 -6.37 -8.86
N ILE A 335 -13.20 -7.56 -8.37
CA ILE A 335 -11.84 -7.87 -7.90
C ILE A 335 -10.84 -7.81 -9.06
N SER A 336 -11.23 -8.33 -10.24
CA SER A 336 -10.39 -8.27 -11.44
C SER A 336 -10.17 -6.83 -11.92
N LEU A 337 -11.20 -5.97 -11.78
CA LEU A 337 -11.12 -4.55 -12.14
C LEU A 337 -10.18 -3.76 -11.20
N LEU A 338 -10.21 -4.09 -9.92
CA LEU A 338 -9.29 -3.49 -8.94
C LEU A 338 -7.84 -3.94 -9.15
N ALA A 339 -7.63 -5.21 -9.50
CA ALA A 339 -6.29 -5.73 -9.81
C ALA A 339 -5.69 -5.05 -11.06
N LEU A 340 -6.53 -4.87 -12.09
CA LEU A 340 -6.15 -4.13 -13.29
C LEU A 340 -5.99 -2.63 -13.00
N GLY A 341 -6.83 -2.07 -12.13
CA GLY A 341 -6.69 -0.69 -11.65
C GLY A 341 -5.40 -0.47 -10.85
N LEU A 342 -5.07 -1.38 -9.94
CA LEU A 342 -3.82 -1.35 -9.16
C LEU A 342 -2.59 -1.61 -10.05
N LEU A 343 -2.70 -2.51 -11.03
CA LEU A 343 -1.64 -2.74 -12.02
C LEU A 343 -1.46 -1.50 -12.91
N GLY A 344 -2.56 -0.88 -13.35
CA GLY A 344 -2.55 0.39 -14.09
C GLY A 344 -1.93 1.54 -13.28
N ILE A 345 -2.24 1.62 -12.00
CA ILE A 345 -1.67 2.63 -11.08
C ILE A 345 -0.18 2.36 -10.85
N ALA A 346 0.23 1.09 -10.68
CA ALA A 346 1.64 0.71 -10.51
C ALA A 346 2.46 0.99 -11.79
N ILE A 347 1.90 0.67 -12.97
CA ILE A 347 2.53 0.97 -14.26
C ILE A 347 2.59 2.48 -14.51
N TYR A 348 1.55 3.22 -14.15
CA TYR A 348 1.54 4.68 -14.26
C TYR A 348 2.56 5.35 -13.34
N ALA A 349 2.65 4.90 -12.09
CA ALA A 349 3.61 5.41 -11.12
C ALA A 349 5.08 5.14 -11.54
N THR A 350 5.36 3.94 -12.09
CA THR A 350 6.71 3.61 -12.59
C THR A 350 7.04 4.38 -13.86
N SER A 351 6.08 4.58 -14.77
CA SER A 351 6.25 5.42 -15.96
C SER A 351 6.52 6.89 -15.58
N GLN A 352 5.80 7.42 -14.59
CA GLN A 352 6.01 8.78 -14.09
C GLN A 352 7.38 8.93 -13.38
N ASN A 353 7.80 7.93 -12.59
CA ASN A 353 9.11 7.94 -11.95
C ASN A 353 10.27 7.88 -12.96
N ASN A 354 10.11 7.12 -14.04
CA ASN A 354 11.14 7.07 -15.09
C ASN A 354 11.20 8.39 -15.88
N LYS A 355 10.05 9.02 -16.19
CA LYS A 355 10.02 10.37 -16.79
C LYS A 355 10.64 11.42 -15.85
N LEU A 356 10.39 11.30 -14.54
CA LEU A 356 10.99 12.20 -13.55
C LEU A 356 12.51 12.01 -13.39
N LYS A 357 13.02 10.75 -13.50
CA LYS A 357 14.48 10.49 -13.46
C LYS A 357 15.19 11.09 -14.67
N THR A 358 14.62 10.92 -15.87
CA THR A 358 15.21 11.48 -17.11
C THR A 358 15.15 13.02 -17.11
N GLN A 359 14.08 13.59 -16.55
CA GLN A 359 13.96 15.04 -16.41
C GLN A 359 14.87 15.63 -15.32
N ARG A 360 15.19 14.86 -14.24
CA ARG A 360 16.13 15.33 -13.20
C ARG A 360 17.55 15.52 -13.72
N THR A 361 18.03 14.63 -14.59
CA THR A 361 19.36 14.79 -15.21
C THR A 361 19.44 16.00 -16.14
N LEU A 362 18.36 16.31 -16.84
CA LEU A 362 18.29 17.51 -17.69
C LEU A 362 18.10 18.81 -16.86
N ARG A 363 17.45 18.68 -15.69
CA ARG A 363 17.13 19.81 -14.81
C ARG A 363 18.29 20.38 -14.01
N ILE A 364 19.34 19.59 -13.73
CA ILE A 364 20.54 20.09 -13.06
C ILE A 364 21.21 21.20 -13.89
N ALA A 365 21.06 21.18 -15.21
CA ALA A 365 21.56 22.20 -16.12
C ALA A 365 20.61 23.43 -16.32
N LEU A 366 19.33 23.32 -15.89
CA LEU A 366 18.29 24.34 -16.16
C LEU A 366 17.67 24.98 -14.89
N ASN A 367 18.37 24.88 -13.76
CA ASN A 367 17.77 24.94 -12.40
C ASN A 367 17.21 26.29 -11.91
N GLU A 368 17.32 27.37 -12.62
CA GLU A 368 16.77 28.67 -12.16
C GLU A 368 15.40 29.04 -12.75
N LYS A 369 15.06 28.53 -13.94
CA LYS A 369 13.74 28.77 -14.56
C LYS A 369 12.65 27.84 -14.05
N LEU A 370 13.01 26.71 -13.39
CA LEU A 370 12.11 25.62 -13.06
C LEU A 370 11.42 25.70 -11.69
N LYS A 371 11.90 26.56 -10.77
CA LYS A 371 11.27 26.71 -9.44
C LYS A 371 9.80 27.17 -9.49
N ALA A 372 9.45 27.95 -10.49
CA ALA A 372 8.07 28.41 -10.67
C ALA A 372 7.13 27.29 -11.20
N THR A 373 7.67 26.44 -12.10
CA THR A 373 6.90 25.33 -12.71
C THR A 373 6.67 24.16 -11.73
N ASN A 374 7.57 23.98 -10.74
CA ASN A 374 7.42 22.92 -9.73
C ASN A 374 6.22 23.15 -8.79
N ARG A 375 5.94 24.42 -8.42
CA ARG A 375 4.76 24.74 -7.58
C ARG A 375 3.42 24.37 -8.24
N SER A 376 3.34 24.47 -9.55
CA SER A 376 2.12 24.10 -10.27
C SER A 376 1.93 22.58 -10.34
N ARG A 377 3.01 21.78 -10.50
CA ARG A 377 2.95 20.31 -10.58
C ARG A 377 2.51 19.63 -9.27
N GLU A 378 2.99 20.12 -8.13
CA GLU A 378 2.57 19.59 -6.81
C GLU A 378 1.06 19.78 -6.58
N LYS A 379 0.49 20.89 -7.11
CA LYS A 379 -0.95 21.12 -7.07
C LYS A 379 -1.74 20.09 -7.89
N TYR A 380 -1.21 19.62 -9.03
CA TYR A 380 -1.85 18.59 -9.86
C TYR A 380 -1.90 17.22 -9.17
N VAL A 381 -0.80 16.82 -8.51
CA VAL A 381 -0.73 15.54 -7.79
C VAL A 381 -1.69 15.56 -6.59
N SER A 382 -1.74 16.65 -5.85
CA SER A 382 -2.68 16.84 -4.72
C SER A 382 -4.14 16.79 -5.19
N LEU A 383 -4.44 17.40 -6.33
CA LEU A 383 -5.77 17.36 -6.94
C LEU A 383 -6.17 15.93 -7.37
N PHE A 384 -5.25 15.22 -8.02
CA PHE A 384 -5.47 13.84 -8.48
C PHE A 384 -5.68 12.87 -7.30
N ILE A 385 -4.88 13.01 -6.23
CA ILE A 385 -5.05 12.23 -5.00
C ILE A 385 -6.39 12.53 -4.34
N GLY A 386 -6.83 13.80 -4.33
CA GLY A 386 -8.15 14.20 -3.82
C GLY A 386 -9.31 13.58 -4.62
N LEU A 387 -9.21 13.54 -5.94
CA LEU A 387 -10.20 12.91 -6.83
C LEU A 387 -10.21 11.38 -6.66
N CYS A 388 -9.03 10.74 -6.54
CA CYS A 388 -8.92 9.30 -6.29
C CYS A 388 -9.47 8.93 -4.90
N ALA A 389 -9.19 9.70 -3.87
CA ALA A 389 -9.73 9.49 -2.52
C ALA A 389 -11.26 9.59 -2.49
N ALA A 390 -11.83 10.57 -3.18
CA ALA A 390 -13.28 10.73 -3.28
C ALA A 390 -13.95 9.53 -4.00
N TYR A 391 -13.28 8.96 -5.03
CA TYR A 391 -13.77 7.79 -5.74
C TYR A 391 -13.72 6.51 -4.88
N ILE A 392 -12.62 6.32 -4.12
CA ILE A 392 -12.46 5.21 -3.18
C ILE A 392 -13.52 5.26 -2.07
N ASP A 393 -13.81 6.45 -1.54
CA ASP A 393 -14.81 6.64 -0.50
C ASP A 393 -16.24 6.34 -1.00
N LYS A 394 -16.53 6.70 -2.25
CA LYS A 394 -17.80 6.37 -2.93
C LYS A 394 -17.97 4.86 -3.14
N TYR A 395 -16.89 4.16 -3.53
CA TYR A 395 -16.85 2.71 -3.68
C TYR A 395 -17.13 1.99 -2.35
N ASN A 396 -16.48 2.44 -1.28
CA ASN A 396 -16.69 1.89 0.07
C ASN A 396 -18.13 2.11 0.57
N LYS A 397 -18.75 3.25 0.28
CA LYS A 397 -20.17 3.52 0.58
C LYS A 397 -21.11 2.61 -0.21
N PHE A 398 -20.80 2.35 -1.48
CA PHE A 398 -21.56 1.44 -2.34
C PHE A 398 -21.47 -0.01 -1.84
N GLN A 399 -20.26 -0.49 -1.51
CA GLN A 399 -20.02 -1.82 -0.95
C GLN A 399 -20.80 -2.03 0.37
N LYS A 400 -20.75 -1.07 1.29
CA LYS A 400 -21.52 -1.10 2.55
C LYS A 400 -23.04 -1.13 2.31
N THR A 401 -23.51 -0.46 1.26
CA THR A 401 -24.93 -0.46 0.91
C THR A 401 -25.37 -1.80 0.36
N ILE A 402 -24.55 -2.46 -0.47
CA ILE A 402 -24.77 -3.81 -0.95
C ILE A 402 -24.80 -4.79 0.23
N GLU A 403 -23.77 -4.77 1.07
CA GLU A 403 -23.63 -5.65 2.23
C GLU A 403 -24.84 -5.52 3.18
N ARG A 404 -25.29 -4.31 3.45
CA ARG A 404 -26.48 -4.05 4.29
C ARG A 404 -27.76 -4.62 3.67
N LYS A 405 -27.96 -4.48 2.36
CA LYS A 405 -29.14 -5.00 1.65
C LYS A 405 -29.10 -6.52 1.53
N VAL A 406 -27.93 -7.13 1.35
CA VAL A 406 -27.73 -8.58 1.37
C VAL A 406 -28.04 -9.15 2.75
N LYS A 407 -27.51 -8.56 3.83
CA LYS A 407 -27.81 -8.95 5.22
C LYS A 407 -29.29 -8.80 5.59
N ALA A 408 -29.99 -7.87 4.95
CA ALA A 408 -31.42 -7.63 5.16
C ALA A 408 -32.34 -8.53 4.28
N HIS A 409 -31.76 -9.46 3.49
CA HIS A 409 -32.48 -10.31 2.52
C HIS A 409 -33.38 -9.52 1.54
N GLN A 410 -33.03 -8.27 1.26
CA GLN A 410 -33.76 -7.39 0.34
C GLN A 410 -33.25 -7.58 -1.10
N THR A 411 -33.51 -8.74 -1.68
CA THR A 411 -32.97 -9.14 -3.00
C THR A 411 -33.56 -8.31 -4.14
N ASP A 412 -34.85 -8.01 -4.07
CA ASP A 412 -35.56 -7.22 -5.10
C ASP A 412 -35.12 -5.76 -5.08
N ASP A 413 -34.94 -5.19 -3.91
CA ASP A 413 -34.40 -3.86 -3.70
C ASP A 413 -32.93 -3.74 -4.17
N LEU A 414 -32.15 -4.83 -4.03
CA LEU A 414 -30.77 -4.88 -4.53
C LEU A 414 -30.75 -4.92 -6.06
N LEU A 415 -31.65 -5.68 -6.68
CA LEU A 415 -31.81 -5.73 -8.13
C LEU A 415 -32.29 -4.36 -8.67
N GLN A 416 -33.23 -3.70 -8.01
CA GLN A 416 -33.66 -2.34 -8.36
C GLN A 416 -32.52 -1.33 -8.22
N LEU A 417 -31.71 -1.43 -7.17
CA LEU A 417 -30.54 -0.56 -6.96
C LEU A 417 -29.48 -0.77 -8.04
N LEU A 418 -29.27 -1.99 -8.51
CA LEU A 418 -28.37 -2.33 -9.61
C LEU A 418 -28.90 -1.85 -10.97
N HIS A 419 -30.22 -1.88 -11.18
CA HIS A 419 -30.87 -1.41 -12.39
C HIS A 419 -31.12 0.12 -12.43
N THR A 420 -31.29 0.76 -11.26
CA THR A 420 -31.57 2.21 -11.13
C THR A 420 -30.33 3.04 -10.85
N ASN A 421 -29.12 2.47 -10.92
CA ASN A 421 -27.87 3.19 -10.65
C ASN A 421 -27.52 4.21 -11.75
N ARG A 422 -28.48 5.06 -12.10
CA ARG A 422 -28.18 6.42 -12.60
C ARG A 422 -27.67 7.19 -11.39
N MET A 423 -26.44 7.66 -11.46
CA MET A 423 -25.88 8.58 -10.46
C MET A 423 -26.98 9.61 -10.13
N LYS A 424 -27.37 9.71 -8.86
CA LYS A 424 -28.34 10.73 -8.43
C LYS A 424 -27.84 12.10 -8.89
N ASP A 425 -28.72 12.96 -9.38
CA ASP A 425 -28.40 14.32 -9.85
C ASP A 425 -27.56 15.14 -8.84
N THR A 426 -27.70 14.85 -7.56
CA THR A 426 -26.88 15.41 -6.46
C THR A 426 -25.41 15.01 -6.55
N ASP A 427 -25.12 13.76 -6.83
CA ASP A 427 -23.74 13.24 -6.89
C ASP A 427 -22.98 13.79 -8.10
N THR A 428 -23.70 13.95 -9.21
CA THR A 428 -23.17 14.54 -10.45
C THR A 428 -22.88 16.04 -10.25
N LYS A 429 -23.77 16.74 -9.56
CA LYS A 429 -23.57 18.17 -9.23
C LYS A 429 -22.36 18.36 -8.31
N GLU A 430 -22.20 17.52 -7.30
CA GLU A 430 -21.06 17.58 -6.37
C GLU A 430 -19.74 17.29 -7.09
N PHE A 431 -19.70 16.28 -7.97
CA PHE A 431 -18.54 15.99 -8.80
C PHE A 431 -18.13 17.17 -9.67
N PHE A 432 -19.10 17.76 -10.38
CA PHE A 432 -18.81 18.91 -11.24
C PHE A 432 -18.42 20.15 -10.43
N MET A 433 -19.01 20.38 -9.28
CA MET A 433 -18.63 21.50 -8.41
C MET A 433 -17.19 21.38 -7.91
N ASN A 434 -16.76 20.16 -7.55
CA ASN A 434 -15.38 19.89 -7.14
C ASN A 434 -14.39 20.00 -8.30
N PHE A 435 -14.76 19.51 -9.49
CA PHE A 435 -13.97 19.68 -10.72
C PHE A 435 -13.82 21.16 -11.09
N ASP A 436 -14.92 21.88 -11.16
CA ASP A 436 -14.96 23.31 -11.54
C ASP A 436 -14.07 24.14 -10.60
N ARG A 437 -14.23 23.93 -9.27
CA ARG A 437 -13.43 24.63 -8.26
C ARG A 437 -11.95 24.31 -8.38
N ALA A 438 -11.62 23.06 -8.56
CA ALA A 438 -10.26 22.59 -8.72
C ALA A 438 -9.62 23.13 -10.01
N PHE A 439 -10.36 23.11 -11.10
CA PHE A 439 -9.90 23.63 -12.40
C PHE A 439 -9.67 25.14 -12.36
N LEU A 440 -10.61 25.89 -11.79
CA LEU A 440 -10.47 27.34 -11.68
C LEU A 440 -9.42 27.79 -10.66
N ASN A 441 -9.10 26.97 -9.65
CA ASN A 441 -7.93 27.20 -8.80
C ASN A 441 -6.60 27.09 -9.58
N LEU A 442 -6.57 26.23 -10.60
CA LEU A 442 -5.41 26.09 -11.48
C LEU A 442 -5.36 27.15 -12.58
N TYR A 443 -6.50 27.52 -13.08
CA TYR A 443 -6.68 28.45 -14.20
C TYR A 443 -7.65 29.58 -13.83
N PRO A 444 -7.28 30.49 -12.91
CA PRO A 444 -8.23 31.51 -12.42
C PRO A 444 -8.78 32.44 -13.50
N GLN A 445 -8.02 32.64 -14.56
CA GLN A 445 -8.41 33.52 -15.67
C GLN A 445 -9.11 32.78 -16.82
N PHE A 446 -9.30 31.45 -16.70
CA PHE A 446 -9.78 30.63 -17.81
C PHE A 446 -11.07 31.13 -18.44
N VAL A 447 -12.07 31.52 -17.62
CA VAL A 447 -13.35 32.01 -18.13
C VAL A 447 -13.19 33.34 -18.87
N ASN A 448 -12.36 34.23 -18.33
CA ASN A 448 -12.09 35.54 -18.94
C ASN A 448 -11.32 35.38 -20.27
N GLU A 449 -10.26 34.56 -20.26
CA GLU A 449 -9.46 34.32 -21.46
C GLU A 449 -10.26 33.54 -22.52
N PHE A 450 -11.10 32.57 -22.11
CA PHE A 450 -11.99 31.85 -23.02
C PHE A 450 -13.01 32.82 -23.67
N ASN A 451 -13.61 33.72 -22.90
CA ASN A 451 -14.50 34.72 -23.43
C ASN A 451 -13.78 35.71 -24.37
N GLY A 452 -12.46 35.86 -24.23
CA GLY A 452 -11.63 36.58 -25.18
C GLY A 452 -11.51 35.91 -26.56
N LEU A 453 -11.69 34.59 -26.66
CA LEU A 453 -11.71 33.84 -27.92
C LEU A 453 -13.08 33.88 -28.63
N MET A 454 -14.16 34.31 -27.94
CA MET A 454 -15.53 34.28 -28.45
C MET A 454 -15.95 35.66 -28.98
N MET A 455 -16.78 35.63 -30.03
CA MET A 455 -17.43 36.86 -30.53
C MET A 455 -18.17 37.54 -29.38
N PRO A 456 -18.23 38.89 -29.31
CA PRO A 456 -18.80 39.62 -28.19
C PRO A 456 -20.23 39.21 -27.82
N GLU A 457 -21.09 38.92 -28.82
CA GLU A 457 -22.47 38.48 -28.69
C GLU A 457 -22.66 37.05 -28.21
N HIS A 458 -21.57 36.24 -28.19
CA HIS A 458 -21.58 34.82 -27.82
C HIS A 458 -20.70 34.52 -26.60
N ARG A 459 -20.33 35.56 -25.83
CA ARG A 459 -19.58 35.38 -24.59
C ARG A 459 -20.46 34.71 -23.54
N ILE A 460 -19.87 33.79 -22.80
CA ILE A 460 -20.58 33.01 -21.78
C ILE A 460 -20.67 33.83 -20.50
N GLU A 461 -21.91 34.11 -20.06
CA GLU A 461 -22.20 34.66 -18.75
C GLU A 461 -22.67 33.55 -17.79
N LEU A 462 -21.96 33.41 -16.68
CA LEU A 462 -22.28 32.40 -15.67
C LEU A 462 -23.34 32.90 -14.68
N LYS A 463 -24.27 32.01 -14.26
CA LYS A 463 -25.25 32.32 -13.21
C LYS A 463 -24.54 32.46 -11.85
N LYS A 464 -25.20 33.21 -10.92
CA LYS A 464 -24.60 33.65 -9.64
C LYS A 464 -23.96 32.56 -8.77
N ASP A 465 -24.36 31.28 -8.92
CA ASP A 465 -23.85 30.14 -8.15
C ASP A 465 -23.16 29.10 -9.04
N GLN A 466 -22.83 29.44 -10.28
CA GLN A 466 -22.26 28.51 -11.26
C GLN A 466 -20.81 28.90 -11.55
N LEU A 467 -19.88 27.98 -11.25
CA LEU A 467 -18.45 28.17 -11.50
C LEU A 467 -18.11 27.95 -12.99
N LEU A 468 -18.61 26.87 -13.58
CA LEU A 468 -18.54 26.57 -15.00
C LEU A 468 -19.90 26.03 -15.47
N ASN A 469 -20.31 26.37 -16.69
CA ASN A 469 -21.42 25.71 -17.37
C ASN A 469 -20.92 24.47 -18.17
N THR A 470 -21.81 23.74 -18.80
CA THR A 470 -21.46 22.56 -19.60
C THR A 470 -20.46 22.89 -20.71
N GLU A 471 -20.65 24.01 -21.37
CA GLU A 471 -19.80 24.47 -22.47
C GLU A 471 -18.38 24.74 -21.99
N LEU A 472 -18.22 25.47 -20.91
CA LEU A 472 -16.91 25.76 -20.29
C LEU A 472 -16.24 24.48 -19.76
N ARG A 473 -17.00 23.51 -19.23
CA ARG A 473 -16.43 22.22 -18.79
C ARG A 473 -15.89 21.42 -19.98
N ILE A 474 -16.57 21.42 -21.14
CA ILE A 474 -16.05 20.79 -22.35
C ILE A 474 -14.72 21.44 -22.72
N MET A 475 -14.63 22.75 -22.71
CA MET A 475 -13.41 23.50 -23.03
C MET A 475 -12.34 23.33 -21.96
N ALA A 476 -12.71 23.21 -20.70
CA ALA A 476 -11.79 22.87 -19.61
C ALA A 476 -11.14 21.48 -19.82
N PHE A 477 -11.89 20.49 -20.27
CA PHE A 477 -11.31 19.20 -20.63
C PHE A 477 -10.37 19.28 -21.84
N LEU A 478 -10.69 20.08 -22.84
CA LEU A 478 -9.78 20.38 -23.94
C LEU A 478 -8.51 21.08 -23.45
N ARG A 479 -8.63 22.06 -22.55
CA ARG A 479 -7.50 22.73 -21.87
C ARG A 479 -6.66 21.73 -21.06
N LEU A 480 -7.26 20.72 -20.46
CA LEU A 480 -6.59 19.64 -19.76
C LEU A 480 -6.02 18.56 -20.70
N GLY A 481 -6.12 18.75 -22.01
CA GLY A 481 -5.56 17.85 -23.03
C GLY A 481 -6.45 16.65 -23.36
N ILE A 482 -7.69 16.60 -22.87
CA ILE A 482 -8.67 15.56 -23.21
C ILE A 482 -9.40 16.00 -24.48
N LYS A 483 -8.86 15.64 -25.66
CA LYS A 483 -9.43 16.01 -26.98
C LYS A 483 -10.51 15.03 -27.46
N ASP A 484 -10.53 13.81 -26.92
CA ASP A 484 -11.40 12.72 -27.36
C ASP A 484 -12.87 12.94 -26.93
N THR A 485 -13.76 13.11 -27.94
CA THR A 485 -15.18 13.38 -27.72
C THR A 485 -15.91 12.28 -26.95
N PRO A 486 -15.74 10.96 -27.23
CA PRO A 486 -16.31 9.89 -26.41
C PRO A 486 -15.87 9.95 -24.95
N ARG A 487 -14.63 10.31 -24.68
CA ARG A 487 -14.08 10.43 -23.33
C ARG A 487 -14.67 11.60 -22.57
N ILE A 488 -14.83 12.77 -23.24
CA ILE A 488 -15.52 13.93 -22.69
C ILE A 488 -17.00 13.61 -22.44
N ALA A 489 -17.65 12.89 -23.35
CA ALA A 489 -19.03 12.46 -23.23
C ALA A 489 -19.25 11.57 -21.99
N THR A 490 -18.35 10.60 -21.79
CA THR A 490 -18.35 9.74 -20.59
C THR A 490 -18.18 10.54 -19.31
N LEU A 491 -17.23 11.49 -19.29
CA LEU A 491 -16.94 12.32 -18.12
C LEU A 491 -18.10 13.28 -17.77
N LEU A 492 -18.79 13.80 -18.76
CA LEU A 492 -19.92 14.73 -18.58
C LEU A 492 -21.28 14.03 -18.54
N MET A 493 -21.34 12.71 -18.74
CA MET A 493 -22.57 11.90 -18.81
C MET A 493 -23.55 12.35 -19.91
N TYR A 494 -23.00 12.81 -21.03
CA TYR A 494 -23.74 13.14 -22.23
C TYR A 494 -23.50 12.10 -23.34
N SER A 495 -24.32 12.15 -24.41
CA SER A 495 -24.03 11.41 -25.63
C SER A 495 -22.83 12.05 -26.35
N ALA A 496 -22.05 11.25 -27.07
CA ALA A 496 -20.95 11.77 -27.91
C ALA A 496 -21.48 12.81 -28.92
N GLN A 497 -22.69 12.59 -29.45
CA GLN A 497 -23.36 13.52 -30.37
C GLN A 497 -23.66 14.86 -29.69
N THR A 498 -24.07 14.85 -28.43
CA THR A 498 -24.33 16.08 -27.67
C THR A 498 -23.05 16.89 -27.49
N ILE A 499 -21.94 16.24 -27.12
CA ILE A 499 -20.64 16.91 -26.98
C ILE A 499 -20.15 17.45 -28.32
N TYR A 500 -20.33 16.69 -29.40
CA TYR A 500 -19.99 17.15 -30.73
C TYR A 500 -20.76 18.42 -31.10
N ASN A 501 -22.06 18.45 -30.83
CA ASN A 501 -22.90 19.63 -31.11
C ASN A 501 -22.42 20.86 -30.31
N TYR A 502 -22.14 20.73 -29.00
CA TYR A 502 -21.59 21.83 -28.21
C TYR A 502 -20.25 22.34 -28.78
N ARG A 503 -19.31 21.46 -29.11
CA ARG A 503 -18.04 21.85 -29.70
C ARG A 503 -18.21 22.57 -31.02
N SER A 504 -19.10 22.07 -31.88
CA SER A 504 -19.40 22.68 -33.20
C SER A 504 -19.99 24.07 -33.04
N VAL A 505 -20.95 24.24 -32.12
CA VAL A 505 -21.57 25.54 -31.85
C VAL A 505 -20.54 26.53 -31.31
N LEU A 506 -19.75 26.15 -30.30
CA LEU A 506 -18.71 27.03 -29.74
C LEU A 506 -17.67 27.43 -30.78
N LYS A 507 -17.23 26.46 -31.61
CA LYS A 507 -16.31 26.73 -32.72
C LYS A 507 -16.91 27.72 -33.73
N SER A 508 -18.19 27.62 -34.02
CA SER A 508 -18.87 28.53 -34.95
C SER A 508 -18.97 29.97 -34.45
N HIS A 509 -18.95 30.14 -33.10
CA HIS A 509 -19.05 31.42 -32.40
C HIS A 509 -17.68 31.99 -31.99
N ALA A 510 -16.59 31.32 -32.32
CA ALA A 510 -15.23 31.78 -32.05
C ALA A 510 -14.77 32.83 -33.06
N ILE A 511 -13.89 33.74 -32.61
CA ILE A 511 -13.24 34.76 -33.46
C ILE A 511 -12.35 34.08 -34.49
N ASP A 512 -11.52 33.13 -34.06
CA ASP A 512 -10.69 32.28 -34.93
C ASP A 512 -11.24 30.85 -34.95
N LYS A 513 -12.03 30.52 -35.96
CA LYS A 513 -12.70 29.20 -36.07
C LYS A 513 -11.72 28.08 -36.37
N ASP A 514 -10.66 28.35 -37.14
CA ASP A 514 -9.76 27.31 -37.60
C ASP A 514 -8.86 26.80 -36.48
N ASN A 515 -8.33 27.69 -35.68
CA ASN A 515 -7.43 27.37 -34.56
C ASN A 515 -8.14 27.35 -33.19
N PHE A 516 -9.49 27.38 -33.14
CA PHE A 516 -10.24 27.54 -31.89
C PHE A 516 -9.83 26.54 -30.80
N GLU A 517 -9.80 25.25 -31.11
CA GLU A 517 -9.46 24.21 -30.12
C GLU A 517 -8.00 24.28 -29.64
N ASP A 518 -7.07 24.64 -30.54
CA ASP A 518 -5.67 24.81 -30.17
C ASP A 518 -5.49 26.08 -29.34
N ASN A 519 -6.18 27.15 -29.64
CA ASN A 519 -6.21 28.38 -28.83
C ASN A 519 -6.78 28.09 -27.43
N VAL A 520 -7.87 27.29 -27.31
CA VAL A 520 -8.40 26.86 -26.03
C VAL A 520 -7.39 26.02 -25.25
N ALA A 521 -6.66 25.13 -25.93
CA ALA A 521 -5.63 24.32 -25.31
C ALA A 521 -4.45 25.14 -24.74
N MET A 522 -4.21 26.34 -25.25
CA MET A 522 -3.12 27.23 -24.82
C MET A 522 -3.56 28.27 -23.76
N LEU A 523 -4.86 28.37 -23.43
CA LEU A 523 -5.36 29.35 -22.45
C LEU A 523 -4.62 29.20 -21.10
N CYS A 524 -4.27 30.29 -20.47
CA CYS A 524 -3.58 30.34 -19.18
C CYS A 524 -2.19 29.63 -19.21
N GLU A 525 -1.50 29.58 -20.33
CA GLU A 525 -0.08 29.23 -20.35
C GLU A 525 0.75 30.40 -19.76
N VAL A 526 1.59 30.09 -18.78
CA VAL A 526 2.58 31.04 -18.27
C VAL A 526 3.75 31.01 -19.26
N ASN A 527 3.89 32.06 -20.07
CA ASN A 527 5.06 32.30 -20.90
C ASN A 527 6.36 32.38 -20.07
#